data_b3d2348ff989d628fc9d5ef718a56100
#
_entry.id   b3d2348ff989d628fc9d5ef718a56100
#
_cell.length_a   1.000
_cell.length_b   1.000
_cell.length_c   1.000
_cell.angle_alpha   90.00
_cell.angle_beta   90.00
_cell.angle_gamma   90.00
#
_symmetry.space_group_name_H-M   'P 1'
#
loop_
_entity.id
_entity.type
_entity.pdbx_description
1 polymer ?
#
loop_
_entity_poly.entity_id
_entity_poly.type
_entity_poly.pdbx_seq_one_letter_code
_entity_poly.pdbx_strand_id
1 'polypeptide(L)'
;TLAIAEEKLLRPAFNKDDFKRVKKQNLEGREAMKKNAQYLGFAYFQNQLFGETPFGRVITEKSIKKIKLSDIQSYYNNYYSPSVSSLVVVGDINKSSLLSKIDFLRNWIPKEVLIPSSFDFPDSKETTIYLLDKEGASQSFIVMGHLADKYDVDGDYFKSQIMNYPLGGGMSGRFFLNLREEKGWTYGANSMFMASDKMGAFAMFSSVKTEATDSALVEIFKEFNAYRNSGITEKELKFTKDAFLGREALKYETAGQKLGFLNRILTYDLDKSYITKQANVLNSITKKDIDAIAKAKIQPDKMSIIIVGNKYLIKQKLKNLESSADGMKYNFKIKEIKY
;
A
#
# COMPACT_ATOMS: atom_id res chain seq x y z
N THR A 1 -29.33 12.47 -10.28
CA THR A 1 -28.07 11.73 -9.97
C THR A 1 -28.18 10.26 -10.36
N LEU A 2 -29.21 9.51 -9.91
CA LEU A 2 -29.39 8.09 -10.25
C LEU A 2 -29.61 7.84 -11.74
N ALA A 3 -30.36 8.69 -12.45
CA ALA A 3 -30.54 8.58 -13.91
C ALA A 3 -29.20 8.64 -14.66
N ILE A 4 -28.26 9.51 -14.24
CA ILE A 4 -26.90 9.56 -14.81
C ILE A 4 -26.12 8.27 -14.48
N ALA A 5 -26.28 7.73 -13.28
CA ALA A 5 -25.63 6.48 -12.90
C ALA A 5 -26.16 5.30 -13.72
N GLU A 6 -27.49 5.24 -13.93
CA GLU A 6 -28.13 4.26 -14.81
C GLU A 6 -27.57 4.33 -16.23
N GLU A 7 -27.53 5.53 -16.82
CA GLU A 7 -27.05 5.71 -18.19
C GLU A 7 -25.58 5.30 -18.34
N LYS A 8 -24.72 5.75 -17.42
CA LYS A 8 -23.30 5.38 -17.43
C LYS A 8 -23.06 3.87 -17.22
N LEU A 9 -23.89 3.24 -16.40
CA LEU A 9 -23.75 1.83 -16.06
C LEU A 9 -24.30 0.92 -17.17
N LEU A 10 -25.47 1.23 -17.70
CA LEU A 10 -26.19 0.35 -18.62
C LEU A 10 -26.02 0.73 -20.10
N ARG A 11 -25.76 1.99 -20.40
CA ARG A 11 -25.71 2.54 -21.76
C ARG A 11 -24.57 3.54 -21.97
N PRO A 12 -23.30 3.19 -21.63
CA PRO A 12 -22.17 4.11 -21.80
C PRO A 12 -22.00 4.50 -23.29
N ALA A 13 -21.88 5.77 -23.55
CA ALA A 13 -21.83 6.30 -24.93
C ALA A 13 -20.52 6.00 -25.68
N PHE A 14 -19.43 5.72 -24.99
CA PHE A 14 -18.09 5.47 -25.56
C PHE A 14 -17.68 6.51 -26.62
N ASN A 15 -17.89 7.78 -26.29
CA ASN A 15 -17.65 8.90 -27.20
C ASN A 15 -16.16 9.01 -27.57
N LYS A 16 -15.86 9.14 -28.89
CA LYS A 16 -14.48 9.22 -29.40
C LYS A 16 -13.72 10.45 -28.91
N ASP A 17 -14.40 11.58 -28.79
CA ASP A 17 -13.74 12.84 -28.39
C ASP A 17 -13.48 12.87 -26.88
N ASP A 18 -14.39 12.32 -26.07
CA ASP A 18 -14.14 12.10 -24.65
C ASP A 18 -13.00 11.13 -24.43
N PHE A 19 -12.92 10.04 -25.19
CA PHE A 19 -11.80 9.12 -25.13
C PHE A 19 -10.48 9.82 -25.45
N LYS A 20 -10.40 10.62 -26.51
CA LYS A 20 -9.19 11.40 -26.85
C LYS A 20 -8.83 12.38 -25.74
N ARG A 21 -9.80 13.12 -25.21
CA ARG A 21 -9.61 14.08 -24.13
C ARG A 21 -9.08 13.41 -22.87
N VAL A 22 -9.72 12.33 -22.40
CA VAL A 22 -9.31 11.59 -21.22
C VAL A 22 -7.92 10.95 -21.41
N LYS A 23 -7.65 10.38 -22.60
CA LYS A 23 -6.33 9.83 -22.92
C LYS A 23 -5.23 10.90 -22.87
N LYS A 24 -5.49 12.10 -23.41
CA LYS A 24 -4.57 13.24 -23.33
C LYS A 24 -4.33 13.65 -21.87
N GLN A 25 -5.38 13.80 -21.08
CA GLN A 25 -5.26 14.13 -19.64
C GLN A 25 -4.44 13.09 -18.87
N ASN A 26 -4.59 11.80 -19.16
CA ASN A 26 -3.79 10.74 -18.55
C ASN A 26 -2.31 10.83 -18.95
N LEU A 27 -1.99 11.18 -20.19
CA LEU A 27 -0.62 11.38 -20.65
C LEU A 27 0.03 12.58 -19.95
N GLU A 28 -0.67 13.72 -19.88
CA GLU A 28 -0.22 14.92 -19.17
C GLU A 28 -0.03 14.65 -17.67
N GLY A 29 -0.99 13.97 -17.05
CA GLY A 29 -0.90 13.54 -15.65
C GLY A 29 0.30 12.61 -15.42
N ARG A 30 0.61 11.72 -16.35
CA ARG A 30 1.78 10.82 -16.25
C ARG A 30 3.10 11.60 -16.26
N GLU A 31 3.22 12.62 -17.12
CA GLU A 31 4.41 13.48 -17.14
C GLU A 31 4.59 14.24 -15.82
N ALA A 32 3.51 14.74 -15.24
CA ALA A 32 3.55 15.38 -13.92
C ALA A 32 3.97 14.38 -12.82
N MET A 33 3.48 13.14 -12.87
CA MET A 33 3.80 12.09 -11.91
C MET A 33 5.26 11.64 -11.98
N LYS A 34 5.91 11.67 -13.15
CA LYS A 34 7.36 11.41 -13.27
C LYS A 34 8.21 12.39 -12.46
N LYS A 35 7.70 13.58 -12.19
CA LYS A 35 8.39 14.57 -11.36
C LYS A 35 8.25 14.31 -9.86
N ASN A 36 7.38 13.40 -9.44
CA ASN A 36 7.13 13.07 -8.04
C ASN A 36 7.94 11.83 -7.64
N ALA A 37 8.96 12.02 -6.79
CA ALA A 37 9.83 10.94 -6.33
C ALA A 37 9.08 9.85 -5.55
N GLN A 38 8.11 10.24 -4.73
CA GLN A 38 7.29 9.30 -3.95
C GLN A 38 6.43 8.42 -4.85
N TYR A 39 5.78 9.01 -5.86
CA TYR A 39 5.00 8.25 -6.84
C TYR A 39 5.87 7.23 -7.58
N LEU A 40 7.03 7.66 -8.09
CA LEU A 40 7.97 6.76 -8.77
C LEU A 40 8.45 5.65 -7.84
N GLY A 41 8.82 6.01 -6.61
CA GLY A 41 9.27 5.05 -5.60
C GLY A 41 8.24 3.95 -5.37
N PHE A 42 6.99 4.32 -5.08
CA PHE A 42 5.94 3.32 -4.85
C PHE A 42 5.58 2.51 -6.10
N ALA A 43 5.53 3.14 -7.29
CA ALA A 43 5.22 2.42 -8.53
C ALA A 43 6.27 1.32 -8.82
N TYR A 44 7.55 1.64 -8.66
CA TYR A 44 8.62 0.65 -8.89
C TYR A 44 8.79 -0.31 -7.72
N PHE A 45 8.48 0.08 -6.49
CA PHE A 45 8.41 -0.81 -5.35
C PHE A 45 7.36 -1.91 -5.57
N GLN A 46 6.15 -1.53 -5.96
CA GLN A 46 5.10 -2.49 -6.32
C GLN A 46 5.52 -3.39 -7.48
N ASN A 47 6.20 -2.84 -8.50
CA ASN A 47 6.70 -3.65 -9.61
C ASN A 47 7.73 -4.69 -9.15
N GLN A 48 8.66 -4.33 -8.28
CA GLN A 48 9.64 -5.29 -7.75
C GLN A 48 8.99 -6.38 -6.90
N LEU A 49 7.92 -6.07 -6.16
CA LEU A 49 7.22 -7.06 -5.32
C LEU A 49 6.23 -7.92 -6.11
N PHE A 50 5.50 -7.32 -7.05
CA PHE A 50 4.36 -7.99 -7.67
C PHE A 50 4.59 -8.29 -9.17
N GLY A 51 5.72 -7.90 -9.75
CA GLY A 51 6.09 -8.17 -11.14
C GLY A 51 5.09 -7.58 -12.15
N GLU A 52 4.87 -8.31 -13.23
CA GLU A 52 3.96 -7.91 -14.33
C GLU A 52 2.48 -8.23 -14.05
N THR A 53 2.15 -8.56 -12.82
CA THR A 53 0.75 -8.75 -12.41
C THR A 53 -0.02 -7.41 -12.38
N PRO A 54 -1.34 -7.41 -12.27
CA PRO A 54 -2.13 -6.19 -12.13
C PRO A 54 -1.71 -5.30 -10.94
N PHE A 55 -1.09 -5.89 -9.90
CA PHE A 55 -0.64 -5.17 -8.71
C PHE A 55 0.74 -4.49 -8.88
N GLY A 56 1.58 -5.00 -9.79
CA GLY A 56 2.95 -4.50 -9.97
C GLY A 56 3.21 -3.79 -11.29
N ARG A 57 2.26 -3.83 -12.23
CA ARG A 57 2.47 -3.24 -13.55
C ARG A 57 2.63 -1.72 -13.51
N VAL A 58 3.78 -1.23 -13.95
CA VAL A 58 4.03 0.21 -14.06
C VAL A 58 3.32 0.78 -15.29
N ILE A 59 2.43 1.75 -15.07
CA ILE A 59 1.77 2.48 -16.15
C ILE A 59 2.78 3.41 -16.80
N THR A 60 3.01 3.26 -18.12
CA THR A 60 3.93 4.07 -18.91
C THR A 60 3.17 4.87 -19.98
N GLU A 61 3.80 5.93 -20.51
CA GLU A 61 3.24 6.62 -21.67
C GLU A 61 2.97 5.66 -22.84
N LYS A 62 3.91 4.73 -23.09
CA LYS A 62 3.79 3.73 -24.15
C LYS A 62 2.54 2.85 -23.93
N SER A 63 2.26 2.45 -22.68
CA SER A 63 1.06 1.67 -22.39
C SER A 63 -0.22 2.49 -22.60
N ILE A 64 -0.27 3.76 -22.16
CA ILE A 64 -1.42 4.65 -22.38
C ILE A 64 -1.62 4.90 -23.88
N LYS A 65 -0.55 5.19 -24.64
CA LYS A 65 -0.61 5.45 -26.09
C LYS A 65 -1.19 4.26 -26.87
N LYS A 66 -0.97 3.03 -26.40
CA LYS A 66 -1.49 1.81 -27.05
C LYS A 66 -2.99 1.58 -26.82
N ILE A 67 -3.59 2.11 -25.75
CA ILE A 67 -5.00 1.92 -25.44
C ILE A 67 -5.85 2.52 -26.56
N LYS A 68 -6.83 1.74 -27.07
CA LYS A 68 -7.83 2.11 -28.07
C LYS A 68 -9.21 2.18 -27.42
N LEU A 69 -10.12 2.87 -28.06
CA LEU A 69 -11.53 2.91 -27.61
C LEU A 69 -12.16 1.52 -27.56
N SER A 70 -11.81 0.66 -28.52
CA SER A 70 -12.24 -0.75 -28.53
C SER A 70 -11.80 -1.54 -27.31
N ASP A 71 -10.63 -1.21 -26.72
CA ASP A 71 -10.17 -1.89 -25.50
C ASP A 71 -11.05 -1.52 -24.30
N ILE A 72 -11.47 -0.25 -24.23
CA ILE A 72 -12.41 0.21 -23.19
C ILE A 72 -13.78 -0.45 -23.35
N GLN A 73 -14.28 -0.56 -24.59
CA GLN A 73 -15.54 -1.25 -24.88
C GLN A 73 -15.44 -2.74 -24.51
N SER A 74 -14.35 -3.40 -24.89
CA SER A 74 -14.10 -4.80 -24.53
C SER A 74 -14.01 -5.01 -23.02
N TYR A 75 -13.33 -4.10 -22.31
CA TYR A 75 -13.25 -4.16 -20.85
C TYR A 75 -14.64 -4.05 -20.20
N TYR A 76 -15.44 -3.07 -20.62
CA TYR A 76 -16.81 -2.94 -20.14
C TYR A 76 -17.63 -4.20 -20.43
N ASN A 77 -17.59 -4.70 -21.67
CA ASN A 77 -18.36 -5.86 -22.08
C ASN A 77 -17.94 -7.14 -21.33
N ASN A 78 -16.68 -7.28 -20.94
CA ASN A 78 -16.18 -8.49 -20.29
C ASN A 78 -16.29 -8.46 -18.77
N TYR A 79 -16.15 -7.28 -18.14
CA TYR A 79 -15.97 -7.19 -16.69
C TYR A 79 -17.09 -6.46 -15.95
N TYR A 80 -17.89 -5.62 -16.61
CA TYR A 80 -19.02 -4.96 -15.96
C TYR A 80 -20.22 -5.91 -15.90
N SER A 81 -20.48 -6.49 -14.74
CA SER A 81 -21.57 -7.46 -14.53
C SER A 81 -22.11 -7.37 -13.10
N PRO A 82 -23.43 -7.50 -12.89
CA PRO A 82 -24.00 -7.59 -11.55
C PRO A 82 -23.50 -8.84 -10.79
N SER A 83 -23.02 -9.88 -11.48
CA SER A 83 -22.50 -11.10 -10.85
C SER A 83 -21.24 -10.87 -9.97
N VAL A 84 -20.51 -9.78 -10.24
CA VAL A 84 -19.28 -9.40 -9.51
C VAL A 84 -19.38 -8.00 -8.88
N SER A 85 -20.61 -7.50 -8.72
CA SER A 85 -20.85 -6.14 -8.23
C SER A 85 -21.62 -6.17 -6.91
N SER A 86 -21.31 -5.20 -6.04
CA SER A 86 -22.02 -4.98 -4.79
C SER A 86 -22.43 -3.51 -4.70
N LEU A 87 -23.57 -3.24 -4.09
CA LEU A 87 -24.05 -1.88 -3.84
C LEU A 87 -24.17 -1.66 -2.34
N VAL A 88 -23.47 -0.66 -1.83
CA VAL A 88 -23.62 -0.19 -0.44
C VAL A 88 -24.22 1.21 -0.45
N VAL A 89 -25.25 1.40 0.33
CA VAL A 89 -25.91 2.70 0.49
C VAL A 89 -25.97 3.06 1.97
N VAL A 90 -25.50 4.25 2.29
CA VAL A 90 -25.55 4.83 3.64
C VAL A 90 -26.10 6.24 3.55
N GLY A 91 -27.14 6.53 4.29
CA GLY A 91 -27.80 7.84 4.30
C GLY A 91 -29.17 7.81 4.95
N ASP A 92 -29.87 8.93 4.93
CA ASP A 92 -31.25 9.04 5.38
C ASP A 92 -32.18 8.52 4.29
N ILE A 93 -32.30 7.21 4.19
CA ILE A 93 -33.16 6.53 3.21
C ILE A 93 -33.66 5.20 3.77
N ASN A 94 -34.92 4.90 3.59
CA ASN A 94 -35.47 3.60 3.92
C ASN A 94 -35.35 2.59 2.75
N LYS A 95 -35.45 1.32 3.06
CA LYS A 95 -35.26 0.22 2.10
C LYS A 95 -36.25 0.28 0.93
N SER A 96 -37.53 0.55 1.19
CA SER A 96 -38.56 0.58 0.14
C SER A 96 -38.33 1.70 -0.87
N SER A 97 -38.04 2.91 -0.38
CA SER A 97 -37.68 4.06 -1.22
C SER A 97 -36.40 3.81 -2.02
N LEU A 98 -35.38 3.17 -1.41
CA LEU A 98 -34.15 2.81 -2.11
C LEU A 98 -34.43 1.83 -3.25
N LEU A 99 -35.12 0.73 -2.97
CA LEU A 99 -35.39 -0.30 -3.97
C LEU A 99 -36.14 0.26 -5.17
N SER A 100 -37.14 1.14 -4.96
CA SER A 100 -37.83 1.84 -6.06
C SER A 100 -36.87 2.69 -6.90
N LYS A 101 -35.93 3.40 -6.26
CA LYS A 101 -34.98 4.28 -6.95
C LYS A 101 -33.89 3.57 -7.74
N ILE A 102 -33.56 2.32 -7.37
CA ILE A 102 -32.53 1.51 -8.03
C ILE A 102 -33.11 0.36 -8.86
N ASP A 103 -34.43 0.36 -9.10
CA ASP A 103 -35.12 -0.70 -9.86
C ASP A 103 -34.54 -0.88 -11.27
N PHE A 104 -33.97 0.16 -11.86
CA PHE A 104 -33.24 0.09 -13.14
C PHE A 104 -32.10 -0.96 -13.16
N LEU A 105 -31.53 -1.32 -12.00
CA LEU A 105 -30.50 -2.35 -11.90
C LEU A 105 -31.00 -3.75 -12.30
N ARG A 106 -32.33 -3.99 -12.31
CA ARG A 106 -32.91 -5.23 -12.82
C ARG A 106 -32.66 -5.42 -14.31
N ASN A 107 -32.43 -4.34 -15.05
CA ASN A 107 -32.11 -4.38 -16.47
C ASN A 107 -30.64 -4.69 -16.75
N TRP A 108 -29.81 -4.76 -15.72
CA TRP A 108 -28.40 -5.12 -15.86
C TRP A 108 -28.24 -6.62 -15.96
N ILE A 109 -28.00 -7.12 -17.17
CA ILE A 109 -27.96 -8.55 -17.46
C ILE A 109 -26.68 -9.16 -16.87
N PRO A 110 -26.80 -10.21 -16.03
CA PRO A 110 -25.63 -10.88 -15.49
C PRO A 110 -24.87 -11.65 -16.57
N LYS A 111 -23.56 -11.64 -16.46
CA LYS A 111 -22.64 -12.45 -17.26
C LYS A 111 -21.54 -13.03 -16.35
N GLU A 112 -20.98 -14.13 -16.76
CA GLU A 112 -19.83 -14.72 -16.07
C GLU A 112 -18.60 -13.79 -16.23
N VAL A 113 -17.91 -13.56 -15.12
CA VAL A 113 -16.66 -12.81 -15.10
C VAL A 113 -15.59 -13.66 -14.43
N LEU A 114 -14.57 -14.04 -15.20
CA LEU A 114 -13.46 -14.82 -14.69
C LEU A 114 -12.49 -13.90 -13.95
N ILE A 115 -12.41 -14.03 -12.64
CA ILE A 115 -11.46 -13.33 -11.77
C ILE A 115 -10.39 -14.33 -11.35
N PRO A 116 -9.10 -14.08 -11.61
CA PRO A 116 -8.03 -14.97 -11.14
C PRO A 116 -8.07 -15.15 -9.62
N SER A 117 -7.97 -16.39 -9.16
CA SER A 117 -7.99 -16.72 -7.73
C SER A 117 -6.65 -16.44 -7.04
N SER A 118 -5.55 -16.48 -7.80
CA SER A 118 -4.17 -16.24 -7.30
C SER A 118 -3.30 -15.63 -8.37
N PHE A 119 -2.16 -15.11 -7.93
CA PHE A 119 -1.10 -14.58 -8.79
C PHE A 119 0.24 -15.08 -8.26
N ASP A 120 1.17 -15.35 -9.18
CA ASP A 120 2.55 -15.67 -8.85
C ASP A 120 3.35 -14.36 -8.76
N PHE A 121 3.95 -14.13 -7.60
CA PHE A 121 4.77 -12.96 -7.35
C PHE A 121 6.26 -13.31 -7.34
N PRO A 122 7.14 -12.39 -7.75
CA PRO A 122 8.59 -12.59 -7.64
C PRO A 122 9.01 -12.91 -6.20
N ASP A 123 9.83 -13.94 -6.00
CA ASP A 123 10.44 -14.24 -4.70
C ASP A 123 11.78 -13.53 -4.59
N SER A 124 11.87 -12.56 -3.67
CA SER A 124 13.12 -11.88 -3.38
C SER A 124 13.98 -12.75 -2.45
N LYS A 125 15.13 -13.18 -2.94
CA LYS A 125 16.05 -14.04 -2.18
C LYS A 125 17.11 -13.25 -1.39
N GLU A 126 17.32 -12.01 -1.74
CA GLU A 126 18.31 -11.11 -1.15
C GLU A 126 17.82 -9.66 -1.16
N THR A 127 18.27 -8.86 -0.21
CA THR A 127 17.99 -7.42 -0.21
C THR A 127 18.70 -6.74 -1.38
N THR A 128 17.94 -6.05 -2.21
CA THR A 128 18.44 -5.37 -3.41
C THR A 128 18.00 -3.90 -3.42
N ILE A 129 18.95 -2.99 -3.68
CA ILE A 129 18.71 -1.56 -3.88
C ILE A 129 18.49 -1.29 -5.37
N TYR A 130 17.43 -0.59 -5.69
CA TYR A 130 17.09 -0.11 -7.03
C TYR A 130 17.12 1.41 -7.03
N LEU A 131 18.01 2.01 -7.84
CA LEU A 131 18.18 3.44 -7.94
C LEU A 131 17.42 3.99 -9.15
N LEU A 132 16.58 4.99 -8.90
CA LEU A 132 15.94 5.80 -9.92
C LEU A 132 16.52 7.21 -9.86
N ASP A 133 17.04 7.69 -10.99
CA ASP A 133 17.66 9.00 -11.05
C ASP A 133 16.63 10.12 -11.05
N LYS A 134 16.83 11.08 -10.18
CA LYS A 134 16.12 12.36 -10.17
C LYS A 134 17.16 13.45 -9.98
N GLU A 135 17.71 13.92 -11.11
CA GLU A 135 18.74 14.96 -11.12
C GLU A 135 18.30 16.20 -10.33
N GLY A 136 19.24 16.78 -9.58
CA GLY A 136 19.00 17.99 -8.78
C GLY A 136 18.09 17.79 -7.55
N ALA A 137 17.66 16.57 -7.22
CA ALA A 137 16.84 16.33 -6.04
C ALA A 137 17.63 16.60 -4.75
N SER A 138 17.10 17.45 -3.88
CA SER A 138 17.64 17.75 -2.55
C SER A 138 17.28 16.69 -1.50
N GLN A 139 16.33 15.80 -1.83
CA GLN A 139 15.90 14.69 -1.00
C GLN A 139 15.93 13.39 -1.78
N SER A 140 16.19 12.30 -1.06
CA SER A 140 16.02 10.93 -1.54
C SER A 140 14.72 10.38 -0.97
N PHE A 141 13.80 9.95 -1.82
CA PHE A 141 12.67 9.13 -1.37
C PHE A 141 13.12 7.67 -1.30
N ILE A 142 12.99 7.07 -0.13
CA ILE A 142 13.29 5.68 0.13
C ILE A 142 11.96 4.96 0.39
N VAL A 143 11.70 3.87 -0.30
CA VAL A 143 10.67 2.90 0.06
C VAL A 143 11.28 1.51 0.00
N MET A 144 11.05 0.71 1.04
CA MET A 144 11.60 -0.64 1.15
C MET A 144 10.60 -1.59 1.78
N GLY A 145 10.71 -2.86 1.45
CA GLY A 145 9.85 -3.89 2.02
C GLY A 145 9.91 -5.19 1.25
N HIS A 146 8.98 -6.06 1.56
CA HIS A 146 8.89 -7.42 1.03
C HIS A 146 7.43 -7.88 0.93
N LEU A 147 7.18 -9.03 0.30
CA LEU A 147 5.87 -9.68 0.30
C LEU A 147 5.49 -10.08 1.74
N ALA A 148 4.21 -9.99 2.06
CA ALA A 148 3.66 -10.30 3.37
C ALA A 148 2.35 -11.09 3.24
N ASP A 149 1.70 -11.35 4.37
CA ASP A 149 0.43 -12.08 4.39
C ASP A 149 -0.67 -11.33 3.63
N LYS A 150 -1.54 -12.09 3.00
CA LYS A 150 -2.80 -11.60 2.43
C LYS A 150 -3.71 -11.10 3.54
N TYR A 151 -4.76 -10.37 3.13
CA TYR A 151 -5.74 -9.86 4.07
C TYR A 151 -6.36 -10.99 4.88
N ASP A 152 -6.31 -10.82 6.19
CA ASP A 152 -6.91 -11.66 7.18
C ASP A 152 -7.40 -10.74 8.30
N VAL A 153 -8.69 -10.75 8.57
CA VAL A 153 -9.35 -9.74 9.37
C VAL A 153 -9.00 -9.80 10.86
N ASP A 154 -8.72 -11.00 11.39
CA ASP A 154 -8.41 -11.25 12.81
C ASP A 154 -7.19 -12.18 13.03
N GLY A 155 -6.55 -12.59 11.94
CA GLY A 155 -5.38 -13.46 11.96
C GLY A 155 -4.05 -12.73 11.83
N ASP A 156 -3.15 -13.29 11.02
CA ASP A 156 -1.75 -12.85 10.92
C ASP A 156 -1.59 -11.43 10.36
N TYR A 157 -2.41 -11.05 9.38
CA TYR A 157 -2.37 -9.68 8.86
C TYR A 157 -2.77 -8.65 9.93
N PHE A 158 -3.87 -8.90 10.66
CA PHE A 158 -4.31 -7.98 11.72
C PHE A 158 -3.28 -7.89 12.85
N LYS A 159 -2.71 -9.01 13.28
CA LYS A 159 -1.64 -9.03 14.28
C LYS A 159 -0.39 -8.30 13.80
N SER A 160 -0.05 -8.41 12.50
CA SER A 160 1.06 -7.67 11.90
C SER A 160 0.82 -6.15 11.91
N GLN A 161 -0.43 -5.70 11.75
CA GLN A 161 -0.77 -4.27 11.91
C GLN A 161 -0.57 -3.79 13.36
N ILE A 162 -0.96 -4.61 14.36
CA ILE A 162 -0.73 -4.28 15.77
C ILE A 162 0.78 -4.22 16.05
N MET A 163 1.54 -5.23 15.62
CA MET A 163 2.98 -5.29 15.75
C MET A 163 3.67 -4.10 15.10
N ASN A 164 3.24 -3.68 13.91
CA ASN A 164 3.85 -2.56 13.18
C ASN A 164 3.62 -1.20 13.84
N TYR A 165 2.61 -1.04 14.68
CA TYR A 165 2.25 0.26 15.22
C TYR A 165 3.37 0.93 16.02
N PRO A 166 4.05 0.24 16.96
CA PRO A 166 5.21 0.79 17.65
C PRO A 166 6.42 1.02 16.76
N LEU A 167 6.57 0.27 15.67
CA LEU A 167 7.71 0.40 14.76
C LEU A 167 7.61 1.64 13.88
N GLY A 168 6.47 1.82 13.19
CA GLY A 168 6.33 2.92 12.23
C GLY A 168 4.87 3.28 11.92
N GLY A 169 3.93 2.94 12.79
CA GLY A 169 2.50 3.19 12.58
C GLY A 169 2.06 4.63 12.78
N GLY A 170 2.98 5.58 13.01
CA GLY A 170 2.69 7.00 13.18
C GLY A 170 3.83 7.77 13.83
N MET A 171 3.55 9.00 14.29
CA MET A 171 4.56 9.91 14.88
C MET A 171 5.17 9.41 16.20
N SER A 172 4.56 8.44 16.87
CA SER A 172 5.11 7.78 18.06
C SER A 172 5.90 6.51 17.73
N GLY A 173 5.99 6.13 16.46
CA GLY A 173 6.73 4.96 16.02
C GLY A 173 8.25 5.18 16.05
N ARG A 174 9.01 4.11 16.25
CA ARG A 174 10.49 4.16 16.38
C ARG A 174 11.17 4.80 15.18
N PHE A 175 10.71 4.53 13.94
CA PHE A 175 11.27 5.18 12.75
C PHE A 175 11.10 6.69 12.76
N PHE A 176 9.95 7.20 13.19
CA PHE A 176 9.72 8.63 13.28
C PHE A 176 10.59 9.25 14.38
N LEU A 177 10.62 8.65 15.55
CA LEU A 177 11.41 9.13 16.69
C LEU A 177 12.90 9.18 16.35
N ASN A 178 13.42 8.14 15.71
CA ASN A 178 14.83 8.08 15.30
C ASN A 178 15.10 9.10 14.17
N LEU A 179 14.51 8.91 12.99
CA LEU A 179 14.90 9.66 11.79
C LEU A 179 14.45 11.12 11.80
N ARG A 180 13.32 11.43 12.46
CA ARG A 180 12.77 12.79 12.53
C ARG A 180 13.19 13.52 13.79
N GLU A 181 12.89 12.98 14.96
CA GLU A 181 13.08 13.70 16.23
C GLU A 181 14.56 13.73 16.65
N GLU A 182 15.24 12.58 16.55
CA GLU A 182 16.64 12.50 16.98
C GLU A 182 17.62 13.01 15.90
N LYS A 183 17.47 12.55 14.66
CA LYS A 183 18.43 12.84 13.58
C LYS A 183 18.07 14.08 12.75
N GLY A 184 16.81 14.48 12.67
CA GLY A 184 16.38 15.65 11.87
C GLY A 184 16.57 15.49 10.35
N TRP A 185 16.63 14.25 9.83
CA TRP A 185 16.89 13.97 8.42
C TRP A 185 15.65 13.94 7.55
N THR A 186 14.46 13.82 8.14
CA THR A 186 13.18 13.71 7.44
C THR A 186 12.08 14.50 8.14
N TYR A 187 10.97 14.69 7.45
CA TYR A 187 9.70 15.18 8.04
C TYR A 187 8.79 14.03 8.48
N GLY A 188 9.06 12.80 8.05
CA GLY A 188 8.29 11.62 8.44
C GLY A 188 8.90 10.32 7.96
N ALA A 189 8.79 9.31 8.79
CA ALA A 189 9.21 7.93 8.49
C ALA A 189 8.14 6.99 9.02
N ASN A 190 7.58 6.17 8.14
CA ASN A 190 6.45 5.31 8.47
C ASN A 190 6.64 3.91 7.91
N SER A 191 5.98 2.94 8.53
CA SER A 191 5.82 1.60 7.97
C SER A 191 4.37 1.11 8.06
N MET A 192 4.00 0.20 7.16
CA MET A 192 2.68 -0.39 7.12
C MET A 192 2.69 -1.79 6.52
N PHE A 193 1.70 -2.58 6.91
CA PHE A 193 1.30 -3.78 6.18
C PHE A 193 0.09 -3.44 5.31
N MET A 194 0.18 -3.73 4.03
CA MET A 194 -0.89 -3.58 3.03
C MET A 194 -1.31 -4.96 2.57
N ALA A 195 -2.61 -5.19 2.44
CA ALA A 195 -3.08 -6.48 1.94
C ALA A 195 -4.45 -6.38 1.24
N SER A 196 -4.66 -7.31 0.34
CA SER A 196 -5.96 -7.69 -0.21
C SER A 196 -6.11 -9.22 -0.11
N ASP A 197 -7.22 -9.75 -0.59
CA ASP A 197 -7.44 -11.20 -0.73
C ASP A 197 -6.44 -11.89 -1.69
N LYS A 198 -5.74 -11.12 -2.52
CA LYS A 198 -4.81 -11.63 -3.54
C LYS A 198 -3.34 -11.42 -3.20
N MET A 199 -3.00 -10.36 -2.47
CA MET A 199 -1.63 -9.96 -2.20
C MET A 199 -1.46 -9.36 -0.82
N GLY A 200 -0.23 -9.38 -0.30
CA GLY A 200 0.18 -8.66 0.90
C GLY A 200 1.62 -8.15 0.77
N ALA A 201 1.90 -7.02 1.39
CA ALA A 201 3.22 -6.42 1.44
C ALA A 201 3.46 -5.67 2.75
N PHE A 202 4.70 -5.71 3.23
CA PHE A 202 5.23 -4.79 4.21
C PHE A 202 5.96 -3.67 3.48
N ALA A 203 5.76 -2.43 3.88
CA ALA A 203 6.48 -1.27 3.35
C ALA A 203 6.93 -0.33 4.48
N MET A 204 8.19 0.10 4.45
CA MET A 204 8.73 1.25 5.18
C MET A 204 9.08 2.33 4.17
N PHE A 205 8.79 3.61 4.45
CA PHE A 205 9.09 4.71 3.56
C PHE A 205 9.38 6.02 4.28
N SER A 206 10.28 6.82 3.67
CA SER A 206 10.67 8.14 4.15
C SER A 206 11.25 8.97 3.02
N SER A 207 11.11 10.31 3.10
CA SER A 207 11.89 11.26 2.30
C SER A 207 12.97 11.85 3.19
N VAL A 208 14.22 11.56 2.90
CA VAL A 208 15.38 12.04 3.69
C VAL A 208 16.21 13.02 2.90
N LYS A 209 16.97 13.88 3.58
CA LYS A 209 17.99 14.72 2.92
C LYS A 209 18.95 13.84 2.12
N THR A 210 19.33 14.26 0.91
CA THR A 210 20.19 13.45 0.03
C THR A 210 21.53 13.09 0.69
N GLU A 211 22.09 14.02 1.46
CA GLU A 211 23.34 13.79 2.22
C GLU A 211 23.22 12.74 3.34
N ALA A 212 22.03 12.46 3.81
CA ALA A 212 21.75 11.48 4.87
C ALA A 212 21.24 10.13 4.36
N THR A 213 21.24 9.88 3.06
CA THR A 213 20.62 8.67 2.47
C THR A 213 21.23 7.38 2.99
N ASP A 214 22.56 7.29 3.03
CA ASP A 214 23.31 6.13 3.56
C ASP A 214 23.07 5.95 5.07
N SER A 215 23.23 7.02 5.82
CA SER A 215 23.03 7.01 7.27
C SER A 215 21.61 6.65 7.67
N ALA A 216 20.62 7.14 6.90
CA ALA A 216 19.22 6.79 7.12
C ALA A 216 18.94 5.30 6.87
N LEU A 217 19.54 4.70 5.81
CA LEU A 217 19.46 3.26 5.60
C LEU A 217 20.04 2.46 6.78
N VAL A 218 21.22 2.86 7.27
CA VAL A 218 21.85 2.22 8.44
C VAL A 218 20.91 2.28 9.65
N GLU A 219 20.38 3.46 9.97
CA GLU A 219 19.47 3.61 11.13
C GLU A 219 18.18 2.80 10.95
N ILE A 220 17.61 2.76 9.75
CA ILE A 220 16.42 1.93 9.46
C ILE A 220 16.71 0.45 9.73
N PHE A 221 17.86 -0.07 9.25
CA PHE A 221 18.23 -1.47 9.48
C PHE A 221 18.57 -1.74 10.95
N LYS A 222 19.19 -0.80 11.68
CA LYS A 222 19.38 -0.89 13.12
C LYS A 222 18.05 -1.01 13.85
N GLU A 223 17.07 -0.19 13.50
CA GLU A 223 15.72 -0.28 14.09
C GLU A 223 15.06 -1.62 13.78
N PHE A 224 15.13 -2.12 12.56
CA PHE A 224 14.62 -3.46 12.24
C PHE A 224 15.26 -4.54 13.09
N ASN A 225 16.59 -4.51 13.22
CA ASN A 225 17.34 -5.51 13.99
C ASN A 225 17.04 -5.39 15.49
N ALA A 226 17.03 -4.17 16.04
CA ALA A 226 16.68 -3.94 17.43
C ALA A 226 15.24 -4.39 17.73
N TYR A 227 14.29 -4.07 16.85
CA TYR A 227 12.90 -4.46 16.99
C TYR A 227 12.71 -5.99 16.98
N ARG A 228 13.39 -6.69 16.06
CA ARG A 228 13.35 -8.16 15.98
C ARG A 228 14.04 -8.86 17.14
N ASN A 229 15.15 -8.31 17.66
CA ASN A 229 15.98 -8.96 18.67
C ASN A 229 15.54 -8.62 20.09
N SER A 230 15.23 -7.35 20.37
CA SER A 230 14.87 -6.87 21.71
C SER A 230 13.35 -6.73 21.93
N GLY A 231 12.59 -6.75 20.83
CA GLY A 231 11.13 -6.63 20.89
C GLY A 231 10.65 -5.23 21.30
N ILE A 232 9.40 -5.17 21.73
CA ILE A 232 8.75 -3.95 22.24
C ILE A 232 8.84 -3.87 23.77
N THR A 233 8.54 -2.70 24.31
CA THR A 233 8.34 -2.50 25.76
C THR A 233 6.86 -2.69 26.15
N GLU A 234 6.58 -2.95 27.41
CA GLU A 234 5.19 -2.99 27.92
C GLU A 234 4.47 -1.63 27.72
N LYS A 235 5.21 -0.52 27.78
CA LYS A 235 4.67 0.82 27.52
C LYS A 235 4.21 0.95 26.07
N GLU A 236 5.01 0.46 25.11
CA GLU A 236 4.64 0.46 23.67
C GLU A 236 3.42 -0.44 23.42
N LEU A 237 3.35 -1.62 24.06
CA LEU A 237 2.19 -2.50 23.96
C LEU A 237 0.93 -1.83 24.46
N LYS A 238 0.98 -1.23 25.67
CA LYS A 238 -0.15 -0.52 26.25
C LYS A 238 -0.61 0.63 25.33
N PHE A 239 0.33 1.46 24.91
CA PHE A 239 0.04 2.58 23.99
C PHE A 239 -0.59 2.09 22.68
N THR A 240 -0.11 0.98 22.11
CA THR A 240 -0.68 0.39 20.90
C THR A 240 -2.12 -0.06 21.12
N LYS A 241 -2.40 -0.78 22.21
CA LYS A 241 -3.76 -1.23 22.54
C LYS A 241 -4.71 -0.03 22.71
N ASP A 242 -4.29 0.97 23.46
CA ASP A 242 -5.08 2.19 23.68
C ASP A 242 -5.38 2.93 22.37
N ALA A 243 -4.40 3.02 21.47
CA ALA A 243 -4.56 3.65 20.15
C ALA A 243 -5.53 2.90 19.24
N PHE A 244 -5.48 1.56 19.23
CA PHE A 244 -6.42 0.75 18.44
C PHE A 244 -7.83 0.83 18.98
N LEU A 245 -8.01 0.76 20.31
CA LEU A 245 -9.33 0.91 20.97
C LEU A 245 -9.93 2.30 20.74
N GLY A 246 -9.13 3.35 20.83
CA GLY A 246 -9.58 4.72 20.54
C GLY A 246 -10.06 4.92 19.10
N ARG A 247 -9.43 4.26 18.14
CA ARG A 247 -9.86 4.29 16.73
C ARG A 247 -11.17 3.56 16.47
N GLU A 248 -11.49 2.52 17.25
CA GLU A 248 -12.75 1.78 17.07
C GLU A 248 -13.98 2.68 17.27
N ALA A 249 -13.97 3.55 18.29
CA ALA A 249 -15.08 4.46 18.57
C ALA A 249 -15.40 5.39 17.39
N LEU A 250 -14.36 5.78 16.62
CA LEU A 250 -14.49 6.73 15.52
C LEU A 250 -14.92 6.08 14.19
N LYS A 251 -14.86 4.76 14.05
CA LYS A 251 -15.11 4.06 12.76
C LYS A 251 -16.52 4.20 12.20
N TYR A 252 -17.48 4.65 13.00
CA TYR A 252 -18.91 4.61 12.67
C TYR A 252 -19.60 5.97 12.76
N GLU A 253 -18.87 7.06 12.91
CA GLU A 253 -19.46 8.39 13.11
C GLU A 253 -20.08 8.95 11.84
N THR A 254 -19.32 8.97 10.75
CA THR A 254 -19.74 9.57 9.49
C THR A 254 -20.34 8.55 8.52
N ALA A 255 -21.16 9.03 7.56
CA ALA A 255 -21.67 8.18 6.48
C ALA A 255 -20.54 7.50 5.67
N GLY A 256 -19.44 8.22 5.41
CA GLY A 256 -18.28 7.68 4.71
C GLY A 256 -17.58 6.54 5.46
N GLN A 257 -17.43 6.69 6.78
CA GLN A 257 -16.84 5.64 7.63
C GLN A 257 -17.75 4.39 7.67
N LYS A 258 -19.07 4.58 7.83
CA LYS A 258 -20.06 3.49 7.74
C LYS A 258 -20.03 2.80 6.39
N LEU A 259 -19.93 3.57 5.30
CA LEU A 259 -19.79 3.03 3.94
C LEU A 259 -18.54 2.18 3.80
N GLY A 260 -17.38 2.67 4.26
CA GLY A 260 -16.11 1.91 4.25
C GLY A 260 -16.18 0.63 5.06
N PHE A 261 -16.83 0.66 6.23
CA PHE A 261 -17.06 -0.50 7.06
C PHE A 261 -17.91 -1.58 6.37
N LEU A 262 -19.07 -1.20 5.82
CA LEU A 262 -19.97 -2.13 5.13
C LEU A 262 -19.33 -2.68 3.83
N ASN A 263 -18.60 -1.82 3.10
CA ASN A 263 -17.88 -2.25 1.91
C ASN A 263 -16.81 -3.31 2.23
N ARG A 264 -16.12 -3.17 3.36
CA ARG A 264 -15.14 -4.18 3.82
C ARG A 264 -15.80 -5.53 4.09
N ILE A 265 -16.96 -5.53 4.75
CA ILE A 265 -17.74 -6.76 4.99
C ILE A 265 -18.05 -7.46 3.66
N LEU A 266 -18.56 -6.73 2.67
CA LEU A 266 -18.90 -7.30 1.36
C LEU A 266 -17.67 -7.72 0.56
N THR A 267 -16.60 -6.93 0.59
CA THR A 267 -15.38 -7.22 -0.20
C THR A 267 -14.69 -8.49 0.25
N TYR A 268 -14.70 -8.76 1.56
CA TYR A 268 -13.97 -9.88 2.15
C TYR A 268 -14.88 -10.97 2.73
N ASP A 269 -16.20 -10.90 2.45
CA ASP A 269 -17.21 -11.82 2.96
C ASP A 269 -17.10 -12.07 4.48
N LEU A 270 -17.03 -10.97 5.24
CA LEU A 270 -16.78 -11.04 6.67
C LEU A 270 -18.05 -11.33 7.45
N ASP A 271 -17.93 -12.22 8.43
CA ASP A 271 -18.97 -12.43 9.43
C ASP A 271 -19.11 -11.20 10.34
N LYS A 272 -20.34 -10.91 10.79
CA LYS A 272 -20.64 -9.75 11.65
C LYS A 272 -19.85 -9.74 12.96
N SER A 273 -19.41 -10.91 13.44
CA SER A 273 -18.62 -11.06 14.66
C SER A 273 -17.16 -10.65 14.51
N TYR A 274 -16.67 -10.30 13.28
CA TYR A 274 -15.26 -10.01 13.10
C TYR A 274 -14.73 -8.89 13.98
N ILE A 275 -15.58 -7.89 14.31
CA ILE A 275 -15.22 -6.80 15.23
C ILE A 275 -14.90 -7.36 16.62
N THR A 276 -15.77 -8.24 17.12
CA THR A 276 -15.56 -8.91 18.42
C THR A 276 -14.30 -9.77 18.39
N LYS A 277 -14.05 -10.48 17.29
CA LYS A 277 -12.82 -11.27 17.11
C LYS A 277 -11.58 -10.38 17.13
N GLN A 278 -11.59 -9.25 16.40
CA GLN A 278 -10.49 -8.27 16.45
C GLN A 278 -10.28 -7.71 17.85
N ALA A 279 -11.35 -7.36 18.57
CA ALA A 279 -11.27 -6.89 19.94
C ALA A 279 -10.65 -7.96 20.87
N ASN A 280 -11.05 -9.22 20.72
CA ASN A 280 -10.47 -10.34 21.48
C ASN A 280 -8.97 -10.51 21.20
N VAL A 281 -8.56 -10.47 19.93
CA VAL A 281 -7.12 -10.51 19.54
C VAL A 281 -6.38 -9.34 20.20
N LEU A 282 -6.90 -8.13 20.09
CA LEU A 282 -6.25 -6.93 20.65
C LEU A 282 -6.11 -7.00 22.18
N ASN A 283 -7.15 -7.49 22.87
CA ASN A 283 -7.13 -7.62 24.32
C ASN A 283 -6.16 -8.71 24.81
N SER A 284 -6.13 -9.86 24.11
CA SER A 284 -5.34 -11.03 24.52
C SER A 284 -3.89 -10.97 24.07
N ILE A 285 -3.54 -10.22 23.02
CA ILE A 285 -2.18 -10.18 22.48
C ILE A 285 -1.18 -9.68 23.53
N THR A 286 -0.10 -10.41 23.69
CA THR A 286 0.97 -10.13 24.67
C THR A 286 2.20 -9.54 24.01
N LYS A 287 3.10 -8.98 24.81
CA LYS A 287 4.44 -8.57 24.33
C LYS A 287 5.17 -9.73 23.64
N LYS A 288 5.12 -10.92 24.23
CA LYS A 288 5.75 -12.13 23.66
C LYS A 288 5.21 -12.47 22.27
N ASP A 289 3.90 -12.30 22.06
CA ASP A 289 3.29 -12.52 20.74
C ASP A 289 3.78 -11.49 19.74
N ILE A 290 3.81 -10.20 20.11
CA ILE A 290 4.33 -9.13 19.24
C ILE A 290 5.79 -9.37 18.86
N ASP A 291 6.63 -9.76 19.82
CA ASP A 291 8.06 -10.04 19.59
C ASP A 291 8.23 -11.25 18.65
N ALA A 292 7.39 -12.27 18.78
CA ALA A 292 7.40 -13.42 17.89
C ALA A 292 6.95 -13.05 16.47
N ILE A 293 5.91 -12.22 16.35
CA ILE A 293 5.42 -11.73 15.05
C ILE A 293 6.49 -10.85 14.38
N ALA A 294 7.15 -9.96 15.11
CA ALA A 294 8.22 -9.12 14.58
C ALA A 294 9.36 -9.97 13.98
N LYS A 295 9.79 -11.03 14.67
CA LYS A 295 10.80 -11.96 14.16
C LYS A 295 10.38 -12.70 12.90
N ALA A 296 9.11 -13.10 12.82
CA ALA A 296 8.58 -13.88 11.70
C ALA A 296 8.25 -13.02 10.47
N LYS A 297 7.68 -11.82 10.68
CA LYS A 297 7.05 -11.02 9.62
C LYS A 297 7.93 -9.86 9.11
N ILE A 298 8.98 -9.43 9.81
CA ILE A 298 9.93 -8.45 9.31
C ILE A 298 11.15 -9.20 8.77
N GLN A 299 11.44 -9.07 7.48
CA GLN A 299 12.49 -9.82 6.77
C GLN A 299 13.53 -8.88 6.15
N PRO A 300 14.49 -8.34 6.95
CA PRO A 300 15.46 -7.36 6.46
C PRO A 300 16.34 -7.90 5.33
N ASP A 301 16.55 -9.22 5.28
CA ASP A 301 17.42 -9.89 4.31
C ASP A 301 16.77 -10.10 2.93
N LYS A 302 15.48 -9.80 2.79
CA LYS A 302 14.70 -10.03 1.56
C LYS A 302 14.01 -8.78 1.03
N MET A 303 14.49 -7.59 1.36
CA MET A 303 13.83 -6.35 0.97
C MET A 303 14.16 -5.90 -0.45
N SER A 304 13.15 -5.44 -1.15
CA SER A 304 13.31 -4.58 -2.32
C SER A 304 13.34 -3.13 -1.83
N ILE A 305 14.46 -2.43 -2.06
CA ILE A 305 14.67 -1.04 -1.64
C ILE A 305 14.69 -0.16 -2.89
N ILE A 306 13.73 0.73 -3.03
CA ILE A 306 13.71 1.71 -4.10
C ILE A 306 14.16 3.06 -3.54
N ILE A 307 15.15 3.66 -4.19
CA ILE A 307 15.63 5.00 -3.85
C ILE A 307 15.48 5.89 -5.07
N VAL A 308 14.72 6.96 -4.93
CA VAL A 308 14.52 7.98 -5.98
C VAL A 308 15.15 9.28 -5.54
N GLY A 309 16.17 9.73 -6.26
CA GLY A 309 16.90 10.95 -5.91
C GLY A 309 18.08 11.21 -6.83
N ASN A 310 19.00 12.09 -6.44
CA ASN A 310 20.22 12.35 -7.21
C ASN A 310 21.12 11.10 -7.20
N LYS A 311 21.02 10.30 -8.26
CA LYS A 311 21.72 9.02 -8.37
C LYS A 311 23.21 9.13 -8.15
N TYR A 312 23.85 10.18 -8.67
CA TYR A 312 25.30 10.33 -8.56
C TYR A 312 25.74 10.46 -7.08
N LEU A 313 25.06 11.33 -6.31
CA LEU A 313 25.36 11.52 -4.91
C LEU A 313 25.00 10.28 -4.08
N ILE A 314 23.86 9.66 -4.36
CA ILE A 314 23.40 8.45 -3.65
C ILE A 314 24.39 7.30 -3.87
N LYS A 315 24.86 7.06 -5.10
CA LYS A 315 25.83 5.99 -5.39
C LYS A 315 27.14 6.15 -4.65
N GLN A 316 27.65 7.38 -4.54
CA GLN A 316 28.84 7.65 -3.74
C GLN A 316 28.64 7.33 -2.28
N LYS A 317 27.49 7.72 -1.73
CA LYS A 317 27.10 7.44 -0.34
C LYS A 317 26.97 5.95 -0.05
N LEU A 318 26.30 5.21 -0.93
CA LEU A 318 26.09 3.78 -0.74
C LEU A 318 27.38 2.95 -0.75
N LYS A 319 28.44 3.41 -1.42
CA LYS A 319 29.77 2.77 -1.33
C LYS A 319 30.34 2.78 0.07
N ASN A 320 29.97 3.78 0.88
CA ASN A 320 30.44 3.87 2.27
C ASN A 320 29.75 2.87 3.20
N LEU A 321 28.63 2.26 2.79
CA LEU A 321 27.91 1.25 3.60
C LEU A 321 28.71 -0.07 3.72
N GLU A 322 29.60 -0.36 2.78
CA GLU A 322 30.48 -1.54 2.84
C GLU A 322 31.51 -1.47 3.97
N SER A 323 31.74 -0.25 4.52
CA SER A 323 32.71 0.05 5.58
C SER A 323 32.09 0.72 6.82
N SER A 324 30.82 0.43 7.13
CA SER A 324 30.12 1.16 8.19
C SER A 324 30.73 0.93 9.58
N ALA A 325 30.83 2.03 10.34
CA ALA A 325 31.49 2.08 11.65
C ALA A 325 30.79 1.26 12.76
N ASP A 326 29.61 0.69 12.51
CA ASP A 326 28.85 -0.11 13.44
C ASP A 326 29.17 -1.62 13.38
N GLY A 327 30.13 -2.02 12.54
CA GLY A 327 30.54 -3.41 12.37
C GLY A 327 29.57 -4.30 11.59
N MET A 328 28.42 -3.77 11.16
CA MET A 328 27.51 -4.47 10.25
C MET A 328 27.94 -4.24 8.81
N LYS A 329 28.22 -5.31 8.09
CA LYS A 329 28.51 -5.24 6.66
C LYS A 329 27.20 -5.27 5.89
N TYR A 330 26.82 -4.13 5.31
CA TYR A 330 25.68 -4.04 4.40
C TYR A 330 26.16 -4.23 2.95
N ASN A 331 26.18 -5.46 2.50
CA ASN A 331 26.57 -5.79 1.12
C ASN A 331 25.32 -5.87 0.24
N PHE A 332 24.79 -4.72 -0.14
CA PHE A 332 23.60 -4.65 -0.96
C PHE A 332 23.93 -4.75 -2.46
N LYS A 333 23.18 -5.58 -3.17
CA LYS A 333 23.19 -5.54 -4.63
C LYS A 333 22.52 -4.25 -5.11
N ILE A 334 23.19 -3.47 -5.95
CA ILE A 334 22.66 -2.20 -6.45
C ILE A 334 22.35 -2.35 -7.95
N LYS A 335 21.12 -2.01 -8.33
CA LYS A 335 20.64 -1.97 -9.72
C LYS A 335 20.13 -0.57 -10.05
N GLU A 336 20.29 -0.16 -11.31
CA GLU A 336 19.72 1.10 -11.81
C GLU A 336 18.47 0.82 -12.63
N ILE A 337 17.41 1.60 -12.41
CA ILE A 337 16.19 1.55 -13.20
C ILE A 337 16.09 2.81 -14.05
N LYS A 338 15.84 2.64 -15.34
CA LYS A 338 15.47 3.71 -16.29
C LYS A 338 13.94 3.74 -16.42
N TYR A 339 13.32 4.93 -16.35
CA TYR A 339 11.87 5.10 -16.36
C TYR A 339 11.39 6.20 -17.33
#